data_2efe5fe98a6132ea8164fbed3bce7b9b
#
_entry.id   2efe5fe98a6132ea8164fbed3bce7b9b
#
_cell.length_a   1.000
_cell.length_b   1.000
_cell.length_c   1.000
_cell.angle_alpha   90.00
_cell.angle_beta   90.00
_cell.angle_gamma   90.00
#
_symmetry.space_group_name_H-M   'P 1'
#
loop_
_entity.id
_entity.type
_entity.pdbx_description
1 polymer ?
#
loop_
_entity_poly.entity_id
_entity_poly.type
_entity_poly.pdbx_seq_one_letter_code
_entity_poly.pdbx_strand_id
1 'polypeptide(L)' 'MNIYRLRYQHHKDIVDDNILTVFVLAKNEEDVRKFAKTVNYKVEDVKHTTYEAYEEAKAKGETYRLEHAD' A
#
# COMPACT_ATOMS: atom_id res chain seq x y z
N MET A 1 13.29 -0.71 -9.30
CA MET A 1 12.35 -0.51 -8.17
C MET A 1 11.48 -1.72 -7.97
N ASN A 2 11.14 -1.98 -6.73
CA ASN A 2 10.24 -3.08 -6.39
C ASN A 2 8.83 -2.55 -6.17
N ILE A 3 7.84 -3.41 -6.35
CA ILE A 3 6.47 -3.06 -6.07
C ILE A 3 6.01 -3.81 -4.82
N TYR A 4 5.31 -3.09 -3.93
CA TYR A 4 4.84 -3.64 -2.65
C TYR A 4 3.36 -3.42 -2.52
N ARG A 5 2.68 -4.38 -1.89
CA ARG A 5 1.28 -4.24 -1.53
C ARG A 5 1.23 -3.75 -0.09
N LEU A 6 0.70 -2.56 0.11
CA LEU A 6 0.55 -1.96 1.43
C LEU A 6 -0.91 -2.03 1.84
N ARG A 7 -1.17 -2.71 2.96
CA ARG A 7 -2.48 -2.72 3.59
C ARG A 7 -2.41 -1.82 4.81
N TYR A 8 -3.36 -0.92 4.92
CA TYR A 8 -3.30 0.14 5.91
C TYR A 8 -4.69 0.60 6.34
N GLN A 9 -4.71 1.34 7.45
CA GLN A 9 -5.91 2.04 7.89
C GLN A 9 -5.58 3.52 8.01
N HIS A 10 -6.55 4.38 7.71
CA HIS A 10 -6.41 5.79 8.03
C HIS A 10 -6.55 5.96 9.53
N HIS A 11 -5.74 6.84 10.11
CA HIS A 11 -5.84 7.12 11.55
C HIS A 11 -7.23 7.61 11.95
N LYS A 12 -7.93 8.23 11.04
CA LYS A 12 -9.30 8.73 11.29
C LYS A 12 -10.33 7.62 11.30
N ASP A 13 -10.04 6.49 10.66
CA ASP A 13 -11.00 5.42 10.43
C ASP A 13 -10.68 4.14 11.19
N ILE A 14 -9.81 4.23 12.18
CA ILE A 14 -9.39 3.06 12.97
C ILE A 14 -10.60 2.37 13.65
N VAL A 15 -11.62 3.14 13.93
CA VAL A 15 -12.82 2.64 14.62
C VAL A 15 -13.62 1.66 13.76
N ASP A 16 -13.47 1.72 12.45
CA ASP A 16 -14.30 0.96 11.50
C ASP A 16 -13.67 -0.32 10.98
N ASP A 17 -12.47 -0.68 11.43
CA ASP A 17 -11.73 -1.86 10.97
C ASP A 17 -11.61 -1.91 9.44
N ASN A 18 -11.64 -0.78 8.79
CA ASN A 18 -11.62 -0.71 7.34
C ASN A 18 -10.19 -0.71 6.83
N ILE A 19 -9.72 -1.85 6.38
CA ILE A 19 -8.36 -2.00 5.84
C ILE A 19 -8.38 -1.70 4.36
N LEU A 20 -7.59 -0.71 3.97
CA LEU A 20 -7.47 -0.30 2.58
C LEU A 20 -6.20 -0.89 1.98
N THR A 21 -6.16 -0.97 0.66
CA THR A 21 -5.00 -1.51 -0.06
C THR A 21 -4.50 -0.48 -1.07
N VAL A 22 -3.17 -0.30 -1.10
CA VAL A 22 -2.53 0.49 -2.13
C VAL A 22 -1.24 -0.21 -2.53
N PHE A 23 -0.84 -0.06 -3.79
CA PHE A 23 0.44 -0.58 -4.25
C PHE A 23 1.44 0.56 -4.31
N VAL A 24 2.66 0.28 -3.88
CA VAL A 24 3.71 1.29 -3.73
C VAL A 24 4.98 0.83 -4.44
N LEU A 25 5.52 1.69 -5.28
CA LEU A 25 6.84 1.47 -5.88
C LEU A 25 7.89 2.04 -4.95
N ALA A 26 8.83 1.22 -4.53
CA ALA A 26 9.87 1.61 -3.58
C ALA A 26 11.12 0.78 -3.79
N LYS A 27 12.23 1.23 -3.25
CA LYS A 27 13.49 0.51 -3.31
C LYS A 27 13.46 -0.72 -2.39
N ASN A 28 12.79 -0.58 -1.25
CA ASN A 28 12.72 -1.65 -0.25
C ASN A 28 11.50 -1.42 0.65
N GLU A 29 11.24 -2.38 1.52
CA GLU A 29 10.11 -2.32 2.44
C GLU A 29 10.19 -1.12 3.39
N GLU A 30 11.38 -0.76 3.82
CA GLU A 30 11.58 0.37 4.72
C GLU A 30 11.07 1.68 4.10
N ASP A 31 11.33 1.87 2.82
CA ASP A 31 10.84 3.06 2.11
C ASP A 31 9.31 3.08 2.05
N VAL A 32 8.68 1.92 1.90
CA VAL A 32 7.21 1.82 1.93
C VAL A 32 6.69 2.27 3.29
N ARG A 33 7.33 1.83 4.37
CA ARG A 33 6.94 2.19 5.73
C ARG A 33 7.12 3.69 5.99
N LYS A 34 8.19 4.27 5.46
CA LYS A 34 8.42 5.71 5.56
C LYS A 34 7.34 6.50 4.81
N PHE A 35 7.00 6.03 3.62
CA PHE A 35 5.92 6.62 2.83
C PHE A 35 4.60 6.60 3.61
N ALA A 36 4.26 5.46 4.18
CA ALA A 36 3.02 5.32 4.94
C ALA A 36 2.98 6.29 6.12
N LYS A 37 4.11 6.46 6.80
CA LYS A 37 4.21 7.39 7.92
C LYS A 37 4.01 8.83 7.45
N THR A 38 4.56 9.19 6.30
CA THR A 38 4.45 10.53 5.73
C THR A 38 3.00 10.90 5.43
N VAL A 39 2.20 9.94 4.98
CA VAL A 39 0.80 10.17 4.63
C VAL A 39 -0.15 9.76 5.76
N ASN A 40 0.37 9.49 6.94
CA ASN A 40 -0.42 9.16 8.14
C ASN A 40 -1.25 7.88 8.01
N TYR A 41 -0.68 6.88 7.36
CA TYR A 41 -1.31 5.56 7.28
C TYR A 41 -0.83 4.70 8.44
N LYS A 42 -1.75 3.96 9.07
CA LYS A 42 -1.39 2.93 10.02
C LYS A 42 -1.15 1.65 9.23
N VAL A 43 0.09 1.20 9.20
CA VAL A 43 0.48 0.01 8.43
C VAL A 43 -0.04 -1.25 9.10
N GLU A 44 -0.79 -2.05 8.36
CA GLU A 44 -1.21 -3.38 8.80
C GLU A 44 -0.29 -4.44 8.24
N ASP A 45 0.08 -4.32 6.97
CA ASP A 45 0.87 -5.34 6.29
C ASP A 45 1.57 -4.74 5.08
N VAL A 46 2.81 -5.15 4.84
CA VAL A 46 3.58 -4.77 3.65
C VAL A 46 4.15 -6.04 3.05
N LYS A 47 3.84 -6.31 1.78
CA LYS A 47 4.35 -7.48 1.09
C LYS A 47 4.95 -7.11 -0.25
N HIS A 48 6.11 -7.68 -0.54
CA HIS A 48 6.71 -7.59 -1.86
C HIS A 48 5.80 -8.34 -2.85
N THR A 49 5.50 -7.71 -3.96
CA THR A 49 4.61 -8.29 -4.95
C THR A 49 5.13 -8.00 -6.36
N THR A 50 4.31 -8.26 -7.37
CA THR A 50 4.68 -8.04 -8.77
C THR A 50 3.72 -7.06 -9.42
N TYR A 51 4.15 -6.50 -10.54
CA TYR A 51 3.32 -5.60 -11.31
C TYR A 51 2.07 -6.33 -11.83
N GLU A 52 2.21 -7.61 -12.15
CA GLU A 52 1.08 -8.44 -12.57
C GLU A 52 0.02 -8.53 -11.49
N ALA A 53 0.44 -8.70 -10.23
CA ALA A 53 -0.48 -8.74 -9.11
C ALA A 53 -1.22 -7.42 -8.95
N TYR A 54 -0.54 -6.30 -9.18
CA TYR A 54 -1.17 -4.99 -9.16
C TYR A 54 -2.23 -4.88 -10.24
N GLU A 55 -1.91 -5.30 -11.47
CA GLU A 55 -2.85 -5.25 -12.59
C GLU A 55 -4.09 -6.11 -12.31
N GLU A 56 -3.91 -7.29 -11.73
CA GLU A 56 -5.01 -8.16 -11.34
C GLU A 56 -5.90 -7.51 -10.28
N ALA A 57 -5.28 -6.94 -9.25
CA ALA A 57 -6.02 -6.27 -8.17
C ALA A 57 -6.81 -5.08 -8.72
N LYS A 58 -6.22 -4.35 -9.65
CA LYS A 58 -6.87 -3.22 -10.30
C LYS A 58 -8.08 -3.70 -11.12
N ALA A 59 -7.92 -4.79 -11.85
CA ALA A 59 -8.99 -5.36 -12.66
C ALA A 59 -10.16 -5.86 -11.80
N LYS A 60 -9.86 -6.34 -10.59
CA LYS A 60 -10.87 -6.80 -9.63
C LYS A 60 -11.47 -5.67 -8.82
N GLY A 61 -10.96 -4.44 -8.98
CA GLY A 61 -11.44 -3.30 -8.22
C GLY A 61 -10.94 -3.23 -6.79
N GLU A 62 -9.91 -3.99 -6.43
CA GLU A 62 -9.34 -4.00 -5.09
C GLU A 62 -8.48 -2.78 -4.81
N THR A 63 -7.89 -2.20 -5.85
CA THR A 63 -7.09 -0.99 -5.74
C THR A 63 -7.14 -0.22 -7.05
N TYR A 64 -6.97 1.09 -6.95
CA TYR A 64 -6.94 1.97 -8.13
C TYR A 64 -5.69 2.84 -8.14
N ARG A 65 -4.80 2.67 -7.16
CA ARG A 65 -3.69 3.58 -6.97
C ARG A 65 -2.36 2.85 -6.96
N LEU A 66 -1.39 3.48 -7.59
CA LEU A 66 0.01 3.07 -7.53
C LEU A 66 0.80 4.30 -7.08
N GLU A 67 1.36 4.24 -5.89
CA GLU A 67 2.09 5.35 -5.31
C GLU A 67 3.59 5.13 -5.45
N HIS A 68 4.34 6.21 -5.36
CA HIS A 68 5.80 6.18 -5.38
C HIS A 68 6.32 6.63 -4.01
N ALA A 69 7.24 5.86 -3.45
CA ALA A 69 7.76 6.10 -2.11
C ALA A 69 9.19 6.65 -2.11
N ASP A 70 9.62 7.23 -3.20
CA ASP A 70 10.96 7.81 -3.31
C ASP A 70 10.96 9.32 -3.12
#